data_c4fc57dfbd726a03ef06b12e8a501240
#
_entry.id   c4fc57dfbd726a03ef06b12e8a501240
#
_cell.length_a   1.000
_cell.length_b   1.000
_cell.length_c   1.000
_cell.angle_alpha   90.00
_cell.angle_beta   90.00
_cell.angle_gamma   90.00
#
_symmetry.space_group_name_H-M   'P 1'
#
loop_
_entity.id
_entity.type
_entity.pdbx_description
1 polymer ?
#
loop_
_entity_poly.entity_id
_entity_poly.type
_entity_poly.pdbx_seq_one_letter_code
_entity_poly.pdbx_strand_id
1 'polypeptide(L)'
;MLIIGERIKMLRESHNISQAALAKRLGITRSSVNAWELVLNVPSTQYIIELSEIFKVSTDYLLCVAKTQTLDLTGLDEEDIGVLYALATYLRRKNREMKL
;
A
#
# COMPACT_ATOMS: atom_id res chain seq x y z
N MET A 1 -2.87 17.05 2.64
CA MET A 1 -2.94 15.81 3.44
C MET A 1 -3.65 14.74 2.66
N LEU A 2 -3.05 13.56 2.55
CA LEU A 2 -3.69 12.43 1.86
C LEU A 2 -4.80 11.85 2.72
N ILE A 3 -5.88 11.45 2.09
CA ILE A 3 -6.97 10.72 2.71
C ILE A 3 -7.03 9.31 2.10
N ILE A 4 -7.76 8.40 2.75
CA ILE A 4 -7.74 6.99 2.38
C ILE A 4 -8.07 6.73 0.91
N GLY A 5 -9.04 7.42 0.34
CA GLY A 5 -9.40 7.24 -1.07
C GLY A 5 -8.25 7.58 -2.02
N GLU A 6 -7.55 8.68 -1.75
CA GLU A 6 -6.38 9.07 -2.53
C GLU A 6 -5.24 8.07 -2.38
N ARG A 7 -5.06 7.55 -1.15
CA ARG A 7 -4.05 6.53 -0.88
C ARG A 7 -4.34 5.23 -1.62
N ILE A 8 -5.60 4.82 -1.65
CA ILE A 8 -6.02 3.62 -2.40
C ILE A 8 -5.69 3.78 -3.88
N LYS A 9 -6.03 4.93 -4.46
CA LYS A 9 -5.74 5.20 -5.86
C LYS A 9 -4.24 5.18 -6.14
N MET A 10 -3.46 5.84 -5.29
CA MET A 10 -2.00 5.88 -5.42
C MET A 10 -1.40 4.47 -5.37
N LEU A 11 -1.80 3.65 -4.41
CA LEU A 11 -1.30 2.30 -4.26
C LEU A 11 -1.74 1.42 -5.44
N ARG A 12 -2.99 1.54 -5.86
CA ARG A 12 -3.50 0.79 -7.00
C ARG A 12 -2.69 1.10 -8.27
N GLU A 13 -2.47 2.36 -8.54
CA GLU A 13 -1.72 2.78 -9.72
C GLU A 13 -0.26 2.35 -9.65
N SER A 14 0.36 2.44 -8.45
CA SER A 14 1.75 2.03 -8.28
C SER A 14 1.93 0.51 -8.44
N HIS A 15 0.88 -0.26 -8.22
CA HIS A 15 0.88 -1.71 -8.44
C HIS A 15 0.38 -2.09 -9.83
N ASN A 16 0.10 -1.11 -10.68
CA ASN A 16 -0.42 -1.33 -12.04
C ASN A 16 -1.70 -2.16 -12.06
N ILE A 17 -2.59 -1.89 -11.11
CA ILE A 17 -3.88 -2.58 -11.00
C ILE A 17 -4.99 -1.63 -11.41
N SER A 18 -5.90 -2.07 -12.30
CA SER A 18 -7.06 -1.27 -12.68
C SER A 18 -8.11 -1.29 -11.57
N GLN A 19 -9.03 -0.33 -11.60
CA GLN A 19 -10.17 -0.34 -10.66
C GLN A 19 -10.97 -1.64 -10.77
N ALA A 20 -11.20 -2.11 -12.00
CA ALA A 20 -11.94 -3.34 -12.23
C ALA A 20 -11.21 -4.55 -11.65
N ALA A 21 -9.90 -4.63 -11.83
CA ALA A 21 -9.10 -5.73 -11.30
C ALA A 21 -9.11 -5.74 -9.76
N LEU A 22 -8.97 -4.57 -9.14
CA LEU A 22 -9.03 -4.46 -7.68
C LEU A 22 -10.41 -4.87 -7.17
N ALA A 23 -11.47 -4.39 -7.81
CA ALA A 23 -12.85 -4.73 -7.45
C ALA A 23 -13.07 -6.25 -7.51
N LYS A 24 -12.56 -6.89 -8.55
CA LYS A 24 -12.67 -8.35 -8.71
C LYS A 24 -11.98 -9.08 -7.57
N ARG A 25 -10.79 -8.64 -7.17
CA ARG A 25 -10.06 -9.25 -6.06
C ARG A 25 -10.79 -9.11 -4.73
N LEU A 26 -11.53 -8.01 -4.56
CA LEU A 26 -12.28 -7.76 -3.33
C LEU A 26 -13.70 -8.34 -3.37
N GLY A 27 -14.14 -8.82 -4.53
CA GLY A 27 -15.50 -9.34 -4.68
C GLY A 27 -16.58 -8.25 -4.67
N ILE A 28 -16.26 -7.06 -5.14
CA ILE A 28 -17.17 -5.92 -5.17
C ILE A 28 -17.24 -5.34 -6.58
N THR A 29 -18.06 -4.32 -6.78
CA THR A 29 -18.18 -3.66 -8.09
C THR A 29 -17.08 -2.63 -8.30
N ARG A 30 -16.75 -2.38 -9.57
CA ARG A 30 -15.83 -1.30 -9.93
C ARG A 30 -16.33 0.04 -9.42
N SER A 31 -17.65 0.26 -9.44
CA SER A 31 -18.26 1.48 -8.94
C SER A 31 -17.95 1.73 -7.47
N SER A 32 -17.87 0.68 -6.66
CA SER A 32 -17.52 0.80 -5.25
C SER A 32 -16.07 1.30 -5.09
N VAL A 33 -15.14 0.73 -5.85
CA VAL A 33 -13.74 1.19 -5.81
C VAL A 33 -13.65 2.64 -6.26
N ASN A 34 -14.34 2.98 -7.34
CA ASN A 34 -14.35 4.35 -7.85
C ASN A 34 -14.91 5.33 -6.81
N ALA A 35 -15.98 4.95 -6.11
CA ALA A 35 -16.57 5.79 -5.06
C ALA A 35 -15.57 6.05 -3.93
N TRP A 36 -14.76 5.06 -3.54
CA TRP A 36 -13.72 5.26 -2.54
C TRP A 36 -12.68 6.26 -3.03
N GLU A 37 -12.23 6.11 -4.27
CA GLU A 37 -11.18 6.97 -4.83
C GLU A 37 -11.67 8.40 -5.04
N LEU A 38 -12.95 8.59 -5.31
CA LEU A 38 -13.57 9.91 -5.43
C LEU A 38 -13.97 10.49 -4.07
N VAL A 39 -13.73 9.75 -2.98
CA VAL A 39 -14.03 10.18 -1.62
C VAL A 39 -15.54 10.38 -1.40
N LEU A 40 -16.35 9.62 -2.13
CA LEU A 40 -17.81 9.65 -1.96
C LEU A 40 -18.25 8.77 -0.79
N ASN A 41 -17.49 7.74 -0.49
CA ASN A 41 -17.69 6.93 0.72
C ASN A 41 -16.36 6.32 1.15
N VAL A 42 -16.36 5.61 2.27
CA VAL A 42 -15.17 5.03 2.89
C VAL A 42 -15.31 3.52 2.93
N PRO A 43 -14.23 2.75 2.64
CA PRO A 43 -14.29 1.29 2.77
C PRO A 43 -14.60 0.90 4.22
N SER A 44 -15.34 -0.20 4.39
CA SER A 44 -15.55 -0.77 5.72
C SER A 44 -14.25 -1.35 6.26
N THR A 45 -14.21 -1.62 7.57
CA THR A 45 -13.04 -2.19 8.23
C THR A 45 -12.56 -3.46 7.52
N GLN A 46 -13.48 -4.33 7.10
CA GLN A 46 -13.12 -5.56 6.41
C GLN A 46 -12.33 -5.27 5.14
N TYR A 47 -12.78 -4.32 4.33
CA TYR A 47 -12.09 -3.98 3.09
C TYR A 47 -10.77 -3.25 3.34
N ILE A 48 -10.68 -2.47 4.42
CA ILE A 48 -9.42 -1.85 4.83
C ILE A 48 -8.37 -2.93 5.10
N ILE A 49 -8.75 -3.99 5.82
CA ILE A 49 -7.84 -5.11 6.10
C ILE A 49 -7.44 -5.82 4.81
N GLU A 50 -8.40 -6.12 3.95
CA GLU A 50 -8.12 -6.80 2.68
C GLU A 50 -7.23 -5.96 1.76
N LEU A 51 -7.47 -4.65 1.70
CA LEU A 51 -6.63 -3.73 0.91
C LEU A 51 -5.21 -3.69 1.44
N SER A 52 -5.03 -3.67 2.76
CA SER A 52 -3.70 -3.68 3.36
C SER A 52 -2.94 -4.95 2.98
N GLU A 53 -3.62 -6.08 2.92
CA GLU A 53 -3.02 -7.35 2.52
C GLU A 53 -2.67 -7.37 1.03
N ILE A 54 -3.55 -6.85 0.19
CA ILE A 54 -3.32 -6.79 -1.27
C ILE A 54 -2.11 -5.90 -1.59
N PHE A 55 -2.05 -4.74 -0.98
CA PHE A 55 -0.97 -3.77 -1.25
C PHE A 55 0.26 -4.00 -0.39
N LYS A 56 0.21 -4.94 0.57
CA LYS A 56 1.32 -5.28 1.47
C LYS A 56 1.81 -4.05 2.24
N VAL A 57 0.85 -3.29 2.76
CA VAL A 57 1.11 -2.13 3.62
C VAL A 57 0.32 -2.29 4.92
N SER A 58 0.69 -1.54 5.95
CA SER A 58 -0.05 -1.55 7.20
C SER A 58 -1.40 -0.84 7.02
N THR A 59 -2.36 -1.18 7.87
CA THR A 59 -3.65 -0.47 7.89
C THR A 59 -3.45 1.00 8.27
N ASP A 60 -2.49 1.30 9.14
CA ASP A 60 -2.17 2.66 9.54
C ASP A 60 -1.65 3.49 8.36
N TYR A 61 -0.81 2.90 7.51
CA TYR A 61 -0.34 3.58 6.31
C TYR A 61 -1.50 3.80 5.33
N LEU A 62 -2.34 2.77 5.13
CA LEU A 62 -3.48 2.86 4.24
C LEU A 62 -4.46 3.96 4.70
N LEU A 63 -4.68 4.04 6.02
CA LEU A 63 -5.57 5.04 6.62
C LEU A 63 -4.94 6.43 6.72
N CYS A 64 -3.70 6.58 6.29
CA CYS A 64 -2.94 7.83 6.35
C CYS A 64 -2.64 8.30 7.79
N VAL A 65 -2.69 7.38 8.75
CA VAL A 65 -2.27 7.63 10.14
C VAL A 65 -0.75 7.62 10.24
N ALA A 66 -0.10 6.67 9.53
CA ALA A 66 1.36 6.59 9.45
C ALA A 66 1.83 7.15 8.12
N LYS A 67 2.90 7.96 8.14
CA LYS A 67 3.49 8.54 6.94
C LYS A 67 4.48 7.60 6.27
N THR A 68 5.05 6.68 7.04
CA THR A 68 6.05 5.73 6.55
C THR A 68 5.47 4.33 6.53
N GLN A 69 5.90 3.55 5.54
CA GLN A 69 5.59 2.13 5.48
C GLN A 69 6.51 1.37 6.43
N THR A 70 5.97 0.36 7.08
CA THR A 70 6.75 -0.50 7.97
C THR A 70 6.72 -1.93 7.45
N LEU A 71 7.77 -2.67 7.77
CA LEU A 71 7.90 -4.08 7.42
C LEU A 71 7.90 -4.90 8.71
N ASP A 72 7.07 -5.94 8.76
CA ASP A 72 7.04 -6.85 9.89
C ASP A 72 8.26 -7.77 9.81
N LEU A 73 9.13 -7.70 10.82
CA LEU A 73 10.35 -8.50 10.89
C LEU A 73 10.21 -9.71 11.79
N THR A 74 8.99 -10.01 12.26
CA THR A 74 8.74 -11.18 13.11
C THR A 74 9.19 -12.45 12.41
N GLY A 75 9.94 -13.29 13.11
CA GLY A 75 10.44 -14.55 12.56
C GLY A 75 11.78 -14.45 11.84
N LEU A 76 12.34 -13.25 11.74
CA LEU A 76 13.65 -13.03 11.14
C LEU A 76 14.70 -12.87 12.23
N ASP A 77 15.89 -13.43 12.02
CA ASP A 77 17.01 -13.26 12.95
C ASP A 77 17.81 -12.01 12.60
N GLU A 78 18.84 -11.73 13.41
CA GLU A 78 19.67 -10.54 13.21
C GLU A 78 20.40 -10.54 11.87
N GLU A 79 20.82 -11.71 11.41
CA GLU A 79 21.48 -11.82 10.11
C GLU A 79 20.54 -11.49 8.98
N ASP A 80 19.31 -12.01 9.03
CA ASP A 80 18.26 -11.72 8.04
C ASP A 80 17.94 -10.23 8.02
N ILE A 81 17.81 -9.63 9.19
CA ILE A 81 17.51 -8.19 9.33
C ILE A 81 18.65 -7.37 8.72
N GLY A 82 19.92 -7.79 8.94
CA GLY A 82 21.06 -7.13 8.34
C GLY A 82 21.01 -7.14 6.82
N VAL A 83 20.61 -8.26 6.22
CA VAL A 83 20.45 -8.37 4.76
C VAL A 83 19.39 -7.39 4.26
N LEU A 84 18.25 -7.29 4.96
CA LEU A 84 17.20 -6.37 4.58
C LEU A 84 17.64 -4.91 4.66
N TYR A 85 18.39 -4.54 5.69
CA TYR A 85 18.93 -3.18 5.80
C TYR A 85 19.91 -2.87 4.68
N ALA A 86 20.78 -3.82 4.35
CA ALA A 86 21.73 -3.63 3.26
C ALA A 86 21.00 -3.45 1.93
N LEU A 87 19.97 -4.26 1.67
CA LEU A 87 19.15 -4.15 0.47
C LEU A 87 18.42 -2.83 0.42
N ALA A 88 17.80 -2.41 1.51
CA ALA A 88 17.10 -1.13 1.58
C ALA A 88 18.04 0.05 1.30
N THR A 89 19.25 0.00 1.85
CA THR A 89 20.26 1.03 1.63
C THR A 89 20.66 1.10 0.16
N TYR A 90 20.88 -0.05 -0.46
CA TYR A 90 21.20 -0.14 -1.89
C TYR A 90 20.08 0.46 -2.74
N LEU A 91 18.85 0.08 -2.46
CA LEU A 91 17.70 0.56 -3.24
C LEU A 91 17.49 2.07 -3.10
N ARG A 92 17.69 2.62 -1.91
CA ARG A 92 17.61 4.07 -1.70
C ARG A 92 18.65 4.81 -2.52
N ARG A 93 19.88 4.30 -2.55
CA ARG A 93 20.97 4.89 -3.33
C ARG A 93 20.65 4.83 -4.81
N LYS A 94 20.24 3.67 -5.30
CA LYS A 94 19.86 3.45 -6.69
C LYS A 94 18.77 4.43 -7.11
N ASN A 95 17.73 4.59 -6.30
CA ASN A 95 16.61 5.46 -6.64
C ASN A 95 17.01 6.94 -6.66
N ARG A 96 17.91 7.35 -5.78
CA ARG A 96 18.43 8.73 -5.80
C ARG A 96 19.21 9.00 -7.07
N GLU A 97 20.05 8.07 -7.49
CA GLU A 97 20.83 8.20 -8.72
C GLU A 97 19.95 8.28 -9.96
N MET A 98 18.86 7.53 -9.99
CA MET A 98 17.93 7.51 -11.11
C MET A 98 17.08 8.78 -11.23
N LYS A 99 16.98 9.58 -10.17
CA LYS A 99 16.22 10.82 -10.16
C LYS A 99 17.02 12.02 -10.66
N LEU A 100 18.28 11.83 -10.91
CA LEU A 100 19.15 12.86 -11.47
C LEU A 100 19.09 12.83 -13.02
#